data_5c24a6a0fb31f7fdcc3571e4ae116e07
#
_entry.id   5c24a6a0fb31f7fdcc3571e4ae116e07
#
_cell.length_a   1.000
_cell.length_b   1.000
_cell.length_c   1.000
_cell.angle_alpha   90.00
_cell.angle_beta   90.00
_cell.angle_gamma   90.00
#
_symmetry.space_group_name_H-M   'P 1'
#
loop_
_entity.id
_entity.type
_entity.pdbx_description
1 polymer ?
#
loop_
_entity_poly.entity_id
_entity_poly.type
_entity_poly.pdbx_seq_one_letter_code
_entity_poly.pdbx_strand_id
1 'polypeptide(L)'
;MTESKPQPKRRKTASKSKAAEADQWQKEVEQLSYQEANTALELTLAKLQSAELEVEEMAGLYRRAEAYAARCQVVLEQVAQEVVEWEALSS
;
A
#
# COMPACT_ATOMS: atom_id res chain seq x y z
N MET A 1 35.82 14.93 17.02
CA MET A 1 36.00 14.83 15.59
C MET A 1 35.31 13.64 14.98
N THR A 2 35.59 12.48 15.47
CA THR A 2 34.95 11.30 14.97
C THR A 2 33.46 11.25 15.31
N GLU A 3 33.07 11.95 16.32
CA GLU A 3 31.67 11.91 16.75
C GLU A 3 30.71 12.51 15.73
N SER A 4 31.16 13.52 15.00
CA SER A 4 30.29 14.17 14.06
C SER A 4 30.00 13.29 12.85
N LYS A 5 30.87 12.40 12.51
CA LYS A 5 30.69 11.55 11.35
C LYS A 5 29.55 10.54 11.50
N PRO A 6 29.44 9.85 12.65
CA PRO A 6 28.34 8.88 12.79
C PRO A 6 26.96 9.52 12.69
N GLN A 7 26.82 10.75 13.17
CA GLN A 7 25.51 11.40 13.16
C GLN A 7 24.96 11.64 11.75
N PRO A 8 25.73 12.21 10.82
CA PRO A 8 25.21 12.35 9.46
C PRO A 8 24.89 11.00 8.83
N LYS A 9 25.68 9.99 9.11
CA LYS A 9 25.43 8.66 8.58
C LYS A 9 24.14 8.10 9.13
N ARG A 10 23.86 8.35 10.39
CA ARG A 10 22.62 7.88 11.00
C ARG A 10 21.41 8.49 10.30
N ARG A 11 21.46 9.79 10.00
CA ARG A 11 20.36 10.44 9.31
C ARG A 11 20.12 9.83 7.95
N LYS A 12 21.19 9.60 7.21
CA LYS A 12 21.06 8.99 5.90
C LYS A 12 20.47 7.59 5.99
N THR A 13 20.93 6.85 7.00
CA THR A 13 20.43 5.51 7.20
C THR A 13 18.94 5.52 7.51
N ALA A 14 18.50 6.44 8.37
CA ALA A 14 17.10 6.55 8.73
C ALA A 14 16.26 6.88 7.51
N SER A 15 16.72 7.80 6.67
CA SER A 15 16.00 8.15 5.45
C SER A 15 15.89 6.96 4.51
N LYS A 16 16.97 6.24 4.34
CA LYS A 16 16.96 5.06 3.50
C LYS A 16 16.04 3.98 4.05
N SER A 17 16.01 3.84 5.37
CA SER A 17 15.13 2.86 5.99
C SER A 17 13.67 3.17 5.70
N LYS A 18 13.29 4.43 5.80
CA LYS A 18 11.92 4.81 5.50
C LYS A 18 11.55 4.55 4.05
N ALA A 19 12.47 4.87 3.15
CA ALA A 19 12.23 4.61 1.74
C ALA A 19 12.11 3.11 1.46
N ALA A 20 12.96 2.32 2.09
CA ALA A 20 12.92 0.87 1.92
C ALA A 20 11.63 0.29 2.48
N GLU A 21 11.17 0.81 3.61
CA GLU A 21 9.92 0.36 4.20
C GLU A 21 8.73 0.68 3.30
N ALA A 22 8.74 1.87 2.71
CA ALA A 22 7.66 2.26 1.80
C ALA A 22 7.64 1.38 0.57
N ASP A 23 8.81 1.09 -0.01
CA ASP A 23 8.91 0.21 -1.16
C ASP A 23 8.45 -1.20 -0.82
N GLN A 24 8.87 -1.70 0.33
CA GLN A 24 8.50 -3.04 0.75
C GLN A 24 7.00 -3.14 0.97
N TRP A 25 6.41 -2.14 1.57
CA TRP A 25 4.98 -2.13 1.80
C TRP A 25 4.21 -2.14 0.48
N GLN A 26 4.65 -1.36 -0.50
CA GLN A 26 4.00 -1.34 -1.79
C GLN A 26 4.09 -2.69 -2.50
N LYS A 27 5.23 -3.35 -2.38
CA LYS A 27 5.38 -4.68 -2.95
C LYS A 27 4.44 -5.68 -2.28
N GLU A 28 4.27 -5.55 -0.98
CA GLU A 28 3.35 -6.42 -0.26
C GLU A 28 1.92 -6.21 -0.73
N VAL A 29 1.53 -4.96 -0.97
CA VAL A 29 0.20 -4.67 -1.47
C VAL A 29 -0.03 -5.31 -2.83
N GLU A 30 0.98 -5.30 -3.68
CA GLU A 30 0.88 -5.88 -5.01
C GLU A 30 0.69 -7.40 -4.99
N GLN A 31 0.95 -8.03 -3.87
CA GLN A 31 0.79 -9.46 -3.73
C GLN A 31 -0.51 -9.86 -3.06
N LEU A 32 -1.30 -8.90 -2.63
CA LEU A 32 -2.55 -9.20 -1.96
C LEU A 32 -3.59 -9.72 -2.92
N SER A 33 -4.38 -10.68 -2.46
CA SER A 33 -5.55 -11.11 -3.21
C SER A 33 -6.62 -10.02 -3.14
N TYR A 34 -7.64 -10.14 -3.99
CA TYR A 34 -8.74 -9.17 -3.95
C TYR A 34 -9.35 -9.10 -2.55
N GLN A 35 -9.60 -10.25 -1.96
CA GLN A 35 -10.25 -10.32 -0.65
C GLN A 35 -9.38 -9.68 0.42
N GLU A 36 -8.08 -9.96 0.37
CA GLU A 36 -7.15 -9.37 1.32
C GLU A 36 -7.07 -7.87 1.17
N ALA A 37 -6.98 -7.40 -0.07
CA ALA A 37 -6.90 -5.96 -0.34
C ALA A 37 -8.19 -5.26 0.07
N ASN A 38 -9.33 -5.88 -0.20
CA ASN A 38 -10.61 -5.31 0.17
C ASN A 38 -10.78 -5.22 1.67
N THR A 39 -10.38 -6.26 2.39
CA THR A 39 -10.43 -6.23 3.85
C THR A 39 -9.53 -5.15 4.41
N ALA A 40 -8.30 -5.04 3.86
CA ALA A 40 -7.38 -4.00 4.30
C ALA A 40 -7.94 -2.61 4.03
N LEU A 41 -8.59 -2.44 2.89
CA LEU A 41 -9.22 -1.17 2.54
C LEU A 41 -10.32 -0.82 3.53
N GLU A 42 -11.18 -1.77 3.84
CA GLU A 42 -12.27 -1.53 4.79
C GLU A 42 -11.76 -1.15 6.16
N LEU A 43 -10.71 -1.85 6.63
CA LEU A 43 -10.13 -1.53 7.92
C LEU A 43 -9.50 -0.14 7.91
N THR A 44 -8.85 0.22 6.82
CA THR A 44 -8.23 1.54 6.69
C THR A 44 -9.29 2.63 6.68
N LEU A 45 -10.38 2.42 5.96
CA LEU A 45 -11.46 3.39 5.91
C LEU A 45 -12.13 3.54 7.27
N ALA A 46 -12.27 2.44 8.01
CA ALA A 46 -12.83 2.50 9.36
C ALA A 46 -11.96 3.36 10.27
N LYS A 47 -10.65 3.23 10.14
CA LYS A 47 -9.73 4.07 10.91
C LYS A 47 -9.84 5.53 10.51
N LEU A 48 -10.02 5.80 9.22
CA LEU A 48 -10.19 7.17 8.75
C LEU A 48 -11.44 7.83 9.29
N GLN A 49 -12.44 7.04 9.62
CA GLN A 49 -13.68 7.57 10.19
C GLN A 49 -13.57 7.81 11.68
N SER A 50 -12.47 7.44 12.29
CA SER A 50 -12.26 7.69 13.70
C SER A 50 -12.11 9.19 13.96
N ALA A 51 -12.71 9.67 15.05
CA ALA A 51 -12.75 11.10 15.33
C ALA A 51 -11.47 11.65 15.94
N GLU A 52 -10.53 10.79 16.28
CA GLU A 52 -9.35 11.22 17.04
C GLU A 52 -8.05 11.08 16.26
N LEU A 53 -8.11 11.21 14.97
CA LEU A 53 -6.91 11.08 14.14
C LEU A 53 -6.23 12.42 13.96
N GLU A 54 -4.92 12.42 14.04
CA GLU A 54 -4.14 13.58 13.66
C GLU A 54 -4.06 13.68 12.15
N VAL A 55 -3.83 14.91 11.67
CA VAL A 55 -3.79 15.15 10.22
C VAL A 55 -2.75 14.28 9.53
N GLU A 56 -1.60 14.10 10.18
CA GLU A 56 -0.54 13.29 9.59
C GLU A 56 -0.95 11.83 9.48
N GLU A 57 -1.66 11.32 10.46
CA GLU A 57 -2.16 9.96 10.42
C GLU A 57 -3.22 9.79 9.34
N MET A 58 -4.07 10.79 9.17
CA MET A 58 -5.07 10.77 8.12
C MET A 58 -4.43 10.68 6.74
N ALA A 59 -3.38 11.45 6.51
CA ALA A 59 -2.69 11.43 5.23
C ALA A 59 -2.10 10.05 4.94
N GLY A 60 -1.48 9.44 5.94
CA GLY A 60 -0.92 8.11 5.80
C GLY A 60 -1.97 7.05 5.51
N LEU A 61 -3.08 7.11 6.24
CA LEU A 61 -4.17 6.17 6.02
C LEU A 61 -4.82 6.36 4.66
N TYR A 62 -4.93 7.61 4.22
CA TYR A 62 -5.49 7.89 2.90
C TYR A 62 -4.63 7.26 1.81
N ARG A 63 -3.32 7.39 1.91
CA ARG A 63 -2.43 6.78 0.94
C ARG A 63 -2.57 5.27 0.92
N ARG A 64 -2.71 4.67 2.09
CA ARG A 64 -2.91 3.23 2.17
C ARG A 64 -4.24 2.82 1.53
N ALA A 65 -5.28 3.59 1.80
CA ALA A 65 -6.58 3.29 1.21
C ALA A 65 -6.51 3.35 -0.30
N GLU A 66 -5.83 4.34 -0.85
CA GLU A 66 -5.66 4.44 -2.28
C GLU A 66 -4.92 3.24 -2.86
N ALA A 67 -3.87 2.80 -2.18
CA ALA A 67 -3.09 1.66 -2.65
C ALA A 67 -3.90 0.38 -2.64
N TYR A 68 -4.66 0.15 -1.58
CA TYR A 68 -5.50 -1.04 -1.49
C TYR A 68 -6.61 -1.01 -2.54
N ALA A 69 -7.21 0.16 -2.75
CA ALA A 69 -8.24 0.32 -3.75
C ALA A 69 -7.68 0.07 -5.15
N ALA A 70 -6.50 0.57 -5.43
CA ALA A 70 -5.84 0.34 -6.71
C ALA A 70 -5.56 -1.15 -6.91
N ARG A 71 -5.12 -1.84 -5.87
CA ARG A 71 -4.87 -3.28 -5.97
C ARG A 71 -6.16 -4.03 -6.27
N CYS A 72 -7.25 -3.68 -5.59
CA CYS A 72 -8.54 -4.30 -5.86
C CYS A 72 -8.94 -4.12 -7.31
N GLN A 73 -8.75 -2.92 -7.84
CA GLN A 73 -9.11 -2.64 -9.22
C GLN A 73 -8.26 -3.47 -10.20
N VAL A 74 -6.96 -3.57 -9.95
CA VAL A 74 -6.08 -4.35 -10.80
C VAL A 74 -6.51 -5.82 -10.83
N VAL A 75 -6.81 -6.37 -9.66
CA VAL A 75 -7.20 -7.78 -9.59
C VAL A 75 -8.53 -8.00 -10.30
N LEU A 76 -9.48 -7.09 -10.12
CA LEU A 76 -10.77 -7.20 -10.81
C LEU A 76 -10.61 -7.12 -12.32
N GLU A 77 -9.71 -6.26 -12.79
CA GLU A 77 -9.44 -6.17 -14.22
C GLU A 77 -8.83 -7.45 -14.77
N GLN A 78 -7.94 -8.06 -14.00
CA GLN A 78 -7.34 -9.32 -14.39
C GLN A 78 -8.37 -10.42 -14.49
N VAL A 79 -9.27 -10.49 -13.52
CA VAL A 79 -10.34 -11.49 -13.53
C VAL A 79 -11.29 -11.24 -14.71
N ALA A 80 -11.64 -9.99 -14.93
CA ALA A 80 -12.51 -9.64 -16.03
C ALA A 80 -11.91 -10.04 -17.36
N GLN A 81 -10.61 -9.86 -17.52
CA GLN A 81 -9.93 -10.24 -18.73
C GLN A 81 -9.90 -11.76 -18.92
N GLU A 82 -9.69 -12.49 -17.83
CA GLU A 82 -9.73 -13.94 -17.89
C GLU A 82 -11.10 -14.44 -18.31
N VAL A 83 -12.15 -13.82 -17.81
CA VAL A 83 -13.51 -14.19 -18.20
C VAL A 83 -13.73 -13.95 -19.68
N VAL A 84 -13.27 -12.82 -20.19
CA VAL A 84 -13.40 -12.52 -21.62
C VAL A 84 -12.65 -13.56 -22.46
N GLU A 85 -11.45 -13.94 -22.05
CA GLU A 85 -10.70 -14.95 -22.75
C GLU A 85 -11.41 -16.30 -22.70
N TRP A 86 -11.99 -16.64 -21.58
CA TRP A 86 -12.78 -17.85 -21.45
C TRP A 86 -13.94 -17.87 -22.40
N GLU A 87 -14.67 -16.78 -22.50
CA GLU A 87 -15.80 -16.68 -23.40
C GLU A 87 -15.37 -16.83 -24.85
N ALA A 88 -14.24 -16.22 -25.19
CA ALA A 88 -13.71 -16.33 -26.56
C ALA A 88 -13.35 -17.77 -26.89
N LEU A 89 -12.81 -18.50 -25.94
CA LEU A 89 -12.45 -19.89 -26.16
C LEU A 89 -13.69 -20.81 -26.22
N SER A 90 -14.75 -20.43 -25.52
CA SER A 90 -15.97 -21.23 -25.51
C SER A 90 -16.80 -21.06 -26.74
N SER A 91 -16.66 -19.96 -27.42
CA SER A 91 -17.42 -19.74 -28.64
C SER A 91 -16.69 -20.28 -29.84
#